data_cd56d3bcc0521e0e6ff2c4b3839dc7fd
#
_entry.id   cd56d3bcc0521e0e6ff2c4b3839dc7fd
#
_cell.length_a   1.000
_cell.length_b   1.000
_cell.length_c   1.000
_cell.angle_alpha   90.00
_cell.angle_beta   90.00
_cell.angle_gamma   90.00
#
_symmetry.space_group_name_H-M   'P 1'
#
loop_
_entity.id
_entity.type
_entity.pdbx_description
1 polymer ?
#
loop_
_entity_poly.entity_id
_entity_poly.type
_entity_poly.pdbx_seq_one_letter_code
_entity_poly.pdbx_strand_id
1 'polypeptide(L)'
;PELPEVETVRRGLAEHLVGRTIRKVEVLHPRAARRHVGGDLDLIGRLRNKSVTGVRRRGKYLWLDVADARDRAAVVVHLGMSGQMLIARAGAPDHTHLRIRASLDDGNELRFVDQRTFGGWHVDDYVEPEDTVAQSLSLIHI
;
A
#
# COMPACT_ATOMS: atom_id res chain seq x y z
N PRO A 1 3.11 -5.28 14.02
CA PRO A 1 2.85 -4.06 14.80
C PRO A 1 1.64 -4.19 15.70
N GLU A 2 1.69 -3.51 16.82
CA GLU A 2 0.57 -3.44 17.74
C GLU A 2 -0.54 -2.53 17.20
N LEU A 3 -1.77 -2.70 17.71
CA LEU A 3 -2.92 -1.92 17.27
C LEU A 3 -2.71 -0.40 17.36
N PRO A 4 -2.18 0.15 18.47
CA PRO A 4 -1.94 1.59 18.53
C PRO A 4 -0.95 2.08 17.47
N GLU A 5 0.06 1.28 17.15
CA GLU A 5 1.04 1.62 16.12
C GLU A 5 0.39 1.65 14.73
N VAL A 6 -0.47 0.69 14.43
CA VAL A 6 -1.15 0.62 13.14
C VAL A 6 -2.08 1.82 12.96
N GLU A 7 -2.79 2.23 14.02
CA GLU A 7 -3.66 3.41 13.94
C GLU A 7 -2.86 4.69 13.75
N THR A 8 -1.72 4.82 14.42
CA THR A 8 -0.84 5.97 14.22
C THR A 8 -0.33 6.05 12.79
N VAL A 9 0.09 4.91 12.25
CA VAL A 9 0.52 4.82 10.83
C VAL A 9 -0.63 5.22 9.91
N ARG A 10 -1.83 4.67 10.12
CA ARG A 10 -2.99 4.98 9.29
C ARG A 10 -3.28 6.48 9.26
N ARG A 11 -3.28 7.13 10.42
CA ARG A 11 -3.54 8.57 10.51
C ARG A 11 -2.50 9.40 9.76
N GLY A 12 -1.23 9.09 9.96
CA GLY A 12 -0.16 9.78 9.26
C GLY A 12 -0.22 9.60 7.75
N LEU A 13 -0.51 8.37 7.31
CA LEU A 13 -0.67 8.09 5.88
C LEU A 13 -1.87 8.83 5.30
N ALA A 14 -3.02 8.81 5.99
CA ALA A 14 -4.22 9.49 5.50
C ALA A 14 -3.96 10.98 5.28
N GLU A 15 -3.26 11.61 6.19
CA GLU A 15 -2.93 13.03 6.13
C GLU A 15 -2.13 13.38 4.87
N HIS A 16 -1.22 12.50 4.46
CA HIS A 16 -0.31 12.77 3.34
C HIS A 16 -0.75 12.15 2.02
N LEU A 17 -1.57 11.12 2.04
CA LEU A 17 -1.93 10.36 0.85
C LEU A 17 -3.30 10.69 0.27
N VAL A 18 -4.30 10.97 1.11
CA VAL A 18 -5.67 11.16 0.61
C VAL A 18 -5.72 12.37 -0.31
N GLY A 19 -6.26 12.17 -1.50
CA GLY A 19 -6.30 13.19 -2.54
C GLY A 19 -5.08 13.20 -3.46
N ARG A 20 -4.05 12.39 -3.18
CA ARG A 20 -2.88 12.32 -4.04
C ARG A 20 -3.08 11.27 -5.14
N THR A 21 -2.48 11.52 -6.29
CA THR A 21 -2.45 10.57 -7.40
C THR A 21 -1.11 9.88 -7.45
N ILE A 22 -1.14 8.56 -7.59
CA ILE A 22 0.06 7.74 -7.76
C ILE A 22 0.52 7.87 -9.21
N ARG A 23 1.73 8.39 -9.42
CA ARG A 23 2.25 8.61 -10.77
C ARG A 23 3.12 7.46 -11.26
N LYS A 24 3.88 6.84 -10.36
CA LYS A 24 4.83 5.80 -10.70
C LYS A 24 4.96 4.84 -9.52
N VAL A 25 5.10 3.56 -9.82
CA VAL A 25 5.34 2.54 -8.80
C VAL A 25 6.54 1.72 -9.20
N GLU A 26 7.45 1.49 -8.25
CA GLU A 26 8.60 0.62 -8.43
C GLU A 26 8.58 -0.46 -7.35
N VAL A 27 8.62 -1.72 -7.78
CA VAL A 27 8.77 -2.86 -6.87
C VAL A 27 10.25 -3.24 -6.89
N LEU A 28 10.95 -2.93 -5.81
CA LEU A 28 12.41 -3.07 -5.74
C LEU A 28 12.85 -4.43 -5.20
N HIS A 29 11.90 -5.22 -4.67
CA HIS A 29 12.15 -6.59 -4.26
C HIS A 29 10.90 -7.43 -4.57
N PRO A 30 11.04 -8.52 -5.34
CA PRO A 30 9.87 -9.27 -5.82
C PRO A 30 9.02 -9.86 -4.69
N ARG A 31 9.60 -10.18 -3.54
CA ARG A 31 8.84 -10.70 -2.40
C ARG A 31 7.78 -9.73 -1.90
N ALA A 32 7.97 -8.44 -2.10
CA ALA A 32 7.01 -7.43 -1.66
C ALA A 32 5.69 -7.48 -2.44
N ALA A 33 5.67 -8.14 -3.61
CA ALA A 33 4.46 -8.32 -4.42
C ALA A 33 4.04 -9.78 -4.56
N ARG A 34 4.58 -10.68 -3.74
CA ARG A 34 4.33 -12.12 -3.92
C ARG A 34 2.88 -12.54 -3.68
N ARG A 35 2.14 -11.77 -2.89
CA ARG A 35 0.73 -12.06 -2.61
C ARG A 35 -0.21 -11.53 -3.69
N HIS A 36 0.30 -10.66 -4.56
CA HIS A 36 -0.52 -10.07 -5.62
C HIS A 36 -0.66 -11.05 -6.78
N VAL A 37 -1.90 -11.36 -7.13
CA VAL A 37 -2.19 -12.20 -8.31
C VAL A 37 -1.80 -11.39 -9.55
N GLY A 38 -0.97 -11.98 -10.41
CA GLY A 38 -0.45 -11.31 -11.59
C GLY A 38 0.98 -10.76 -11.43
N GLY A 39 1.50 -10.74 -10.20
CA GLY A 39 2.88 -10.37 -9.94
C GLY A 39 3.13 -8.87 -9.89
N ASP A 40 4.40 -8.49 -9.87
CA ASP A 40 4.81 -7.11 -9.67
C ASP A 40 4.41 -6.17 -10.81
N LEU A 41 4.48 -6.61 -12.05
CA LEU A 41 4.10 -5.76 -13.18
C LEU A 41 2.60 -5.46 -13.17
N ASP A 42 1.78 -6.43 -12.83
CA ASP A 42 0.34 -6.21 -12.69
C ASP A 42 0.03 -5.28 -11.51
N LEU A 43 0.71 -5.45 -10.40
CA LEU A 43 0.58 -4.55 -9.25
C LEU A 43 0.89 -3.11 -9.66
N ILE A 44 2.00 -2.89 -10.34
CA ILE A 44 2.42 -1.58 -10.82
C ILE A 44 1.35 -0.97 -11.73
N GLY A 45 0.86 -1.76 -12.69
CA GLY A 45 -0.17 -1.31 -13.63
C GLY A 45 -1.48 -0.97 -12.96
N ARG A 46 -1.86 -1.73 -11.92
CA ARG A 46 -3.11 -1.49 -11.18
C ARG A 46 -3.07 -0.21 -10.35
N LEU A 47 -1.90 0.22 -9.92
CA LEU A 47 -1.77 1.40 -9.05
C LEU A 47 -1.48 2.69 -9.82
N ARG A 48 -0.85 2.58 -10.96
CA ARG A 48 -0.43 3.77 -11.71
C ARG A 48 -1.63 4.61 -12.15
N ASN A 49 -1.55 5.92 -11.90
CA ASN A 49 -2.57 6.91 -12.22
C ASN A 49 -3.86 6.78 -11.41
N LYS A 50 -3.85 6.01 -10.32
CA LYS A 50 -4.96 5.97 -9.37
C LYS A 50 -4.79 7.04 -8.32
N SER A 51 -5.90 7.60 -7.85
CA SER A 51 -5.93 8.53 -6.73
C SER A 51 -6.23 7.78 -5.45
N VAL A 52 -5.59 8.16 -4.37
CA VAL A 52 -5.87 7.61 -3.05
C VAL A 52 -7.10 8.33 -2.49
N THR A 53 -8.14 7.58 -2.20
CA THR A 53 -9.40 8.13 -1.69
C THR A 53 -9.59 7.88 -0.20
N GLY A 54 -8.83 6.98 0.39
CA GLY A 54 -8.89 6.70 1.82
C GLY A 54 -7.74 5.83 2.27
N VAL A 55 -7.46 5.90 3.56
CA VAL A 55 -6.53 4.99 4.24
C VAL A 55 -7.30 4.40 5.41
N ARG A 56 -7.43 3.10 5.44
CA ARG A 56 -8.31 2.40 6.37
C ARG A 56 -7.58 1.29 7.10
N ARG A 57 -8.12 0.92 8.25
CA ARG A 57 -7.66 -0.27 8.98
C ARG A 57 -8.82 -1.04 9.57
N ARG A 58 -8.58 -2.30 9.82
CA ARG A 58 -9.47 -3.16 10.59
C ARG A 58 -8.59 -4.02 11.49
N GLY A 59 -8.61 -3.72 12.80
CA GLY A 59 -7.65 -4.33 13.71
C GLY A 59 -6.22 -3.97 13.30
N LYS A 60 -5.41 -4.97 13.05
CA LYS A 60 -4.01 -4.80 12.62
C LYS A 60 -3.83 -4.69 11.11
N TYR A 61 -4.93 -4.81 10.36
CA TYR A 61 -4.87 -4.78 8.90
C TYR A 61 -5.04 -3.37 8.38
N LEU A 62 -4.29 -3.04 7.36
CA LEU A 62 -4.21 -1.70 6.78
C LEU A 62 -4.42 -1.80 5.27
N TRP A 63 -5.18 -0.88 4.68
CA TRP A 63 -5.31 -0.81 3.23
C TRP A 63 -5.54 0.62 2.77
N LEU A 64 -5.21 0.85 1.49
CA LEU A 64 -5.46 2.12 0.81
C LEU A 64 -6.58 1.92 -0.19
N ASP A 65 -7.59 2.78 -0.14
CA ASP A 65 -8.58 2.86 -1.21
C ASP A 65 -8.01 3.69 -2.34
N VAL A 66 -8.03 3.15 -3.55
CA VAL A 66 -7.55 3.83 -4.75
C VAL A 66 -8.61 3.76 -5.85
N ALA A 67 -8.66 4.79 -6.68
CA ALA A 67 -9.66 4.86 -7.74
C ALA A 67 -9.21 5.74 -8.89
N ASP A 68 -9.74 5.44 -10.08
CA ASP A 68 -9.75 6.36 -11.21
C ASP A 68 -11.17 6.38 -11.79
N ALA A 69 -11.35 6.92 -13.01
CA ALA A 69 -12.65 7.04 -13.61
C ALA A 69 -13.31 5.69 -13.94
N ARG A 70 -12.53 4.63 -14.02
CA ARG A 70 -12.98 3.30 -14.50
C ARG A 70 -12.95 2.23 -13.43
N ASP A 71 -12.11 2.38 -12.41
CA ASP A 71 -11.77 1.28 -11.52
C ASP A 71 -11.62 1.77 -10.08
N ARG A 72 -12.03 0.93 -9.15
CA ARG A 72 -11.84 1.13 -7.71
C ARG A 72 -11.19 -0.12 -7.17
N ALA A 73 -10.20 0.07 -6.30
CA ALA A 73 -9.46 -1.06 -5.76
C ALA A 73 -8.98 -0.77 -4.35
N ALA A 74 -8.57 -1.81 -3.65
CA ALA A 74 -7.93 -1.70 -2.34
C ALA A 74 -6.49 -2.22 -2.45
N VAL A 75 -5.54 -1.42 -1.98
CA VAL A 75 -4.16 -1.87 -1.80
C VAL A 75 -4.04 -2.38 -0.38
N VAL A 76 -4.01 -3.69 -0.23
CA VAL A 76 -3.86 -4.31 1.09
C VAL A 76 -2.40 -4.35 1.46
N VAL A 77 -2.07 -3.80 2.63
CA VAL A 77 -0.70 -3.66 3.09
C VAL A 77 -0.44 -4.66 4.20
N HIS A 78 0.52 -5.54 3.96
CA HIS A 78 0.98 -6.52 4.94
C HIS A 78 2.27 -5.99 5.55
N LEU A 79 2.19 -5.50 6.78
CA LEU A 79 3.38 -4.96 7.45
C LEU A 79 4.32 -6.05 7.95
N GLY A 80 3.79 -7.24 8.21
CA GLY A 80 4.60 -8.29 8.80
C GLY A 80 5.13 -7.85 10.16
N MET A 81 6.36 -8.24 10.47
CA MET A 81 6.99 -7.88 11.74
C MET A 81 7.84 -6.62 11.66
N SER A 82 8.39 -6.30 10.48
CA SER A 82 9.34 -5.21 10.32
C SER A 82 8.95 -4.21 9.24
N GLY A 83 7.79 -4.37 8.61
CA GLY A 83 7.36 -3.49 7.55
C GLY A 83 6.93 -2.12 8.05
N GLN A 84 7.28 -1.09 7.30
CA GLN A 84 6.92 0.30 7.58
C GLN A 84 6.45 1.00 6.32
N MET A 85 5.43 1.83 6.48
CA MET A 85 4.94 2.72 5.43
C MET A 85 5.37 4.13 5.79
N LEU A 86 6.19 4.73 4.95
CA LEU A 86 6.81 6.04 5.21
C LEU A 86 6.52 6.98 4.06
N ILE A 87 6.44 8.27 4.38
CA ILE A 87 6.36 9.33 3.38
C ILE A 87 7.72 10.02 3.33
N ALA A 88 8.26 10.19 2.15
CA ALA A 88 9.54 10.86 1.95
C ALA A 88 9.43 11.82 0.77
N ARG A 89 10.33 12.79 0.73
CA ARG A 89 10.42 13.69 -0.42
C ARG A 89 11.13 12.96 -1.57
N ALA A 90 10.66 13.18 -2.80
CA ALA A 90 11.33 12.62 -3.97
C ALA A 90 12.78 13.09 -4.00
N GLY A 91 13.70 12.15 -4.26
CA GLY A 91 15.14 12.43 -4.25
C GLY A 91 15.82 12.26 -2.91
N ALA A 92 15.08 12.06 -1.83
CA ALA A 92 15.69 11.70 -0.54
C ALA A 92 16.40 10.35 -0.68
N PRO A 93 17.52 10.15 0.06
CA PRO A 93 18.27 8.89 -0.04
C PRO A 93 17.39 7.68 0.23
N ASP A 94 17.60 6.61 -0.54
CA ASP A 94 16.84 5.38 -0.37
C ASP A 94 17.30 4.65 0.88
N HIS A 95 16.31 4.15 1.63
CA HIS A 95 16.58 3.26 2.74
C HIS A 95 17.12 1.93 2.20
N THR A 96 18.05 1.31 2.94
CA THR A 96 18.65 0.03 2.56
C THR A 96 17.60 -1.05 2.28
N HIS A 97 16.50 -1.02 3.04
CA HIS A 97 15.43 -2.03 2.92
C HIS A 97 14.18 -1.49 2.23
N LEU A 98 14.34 -0.50 1.36
CA LEU A 98 13.22 -0.01 0.55
C LEU A 98 12.79 -1.10 -0.43
N ARG A 99 11.52 -1.49 -0.36
CA ARG A 99 10.99 -2.60 -1.17
C ARG A 99 9.99 -2.16 -2.23
N ILE A 100 9.21 -1.12 -1.95
CA ILE A 100 8.28 -0.52 -2.92
C ILE A 100 8.33 0.99 -2.78
N ARG A 101 8.32 1.68 -3.90
CA ARG A 101 8.22 3.15 -3.96
C ARG A 101 7.06 3.55 -4.86
N ALA A 102 6.16 4.38 -4.34
CA ALA A 102 5.06 4.97 -5.12
C ALA A 102 5.25 6.48 -5.14
N SER A 103 5.54 7.02 -6.30
CA SER A 103 5.73 8.46 -6.49
C SER A 103 4.37 9.13 -6.63
N LEU A 104 4.17 10.22 -5.89
CA LEU A 104 2.91 10.94 -5.82
C LEU A 104 2.97 12.24 -6.63
N ASP A 105 1.80 12.82 -6.88
CA ASP A 105 1.67 14.03 -7.70
C ASP A 105 2.12 15.32 -6.99
N ASP A 106 2.45 15.25 -5.69
CA ASP A 106 2.85 16.41 -4.90
C ASP A 106 4.37 16.50 -4.67
N GLY A 107 5.17 15.66 -5.33
CA GLY A 107 6.61 15.64 -5.14
C GLY A 107 7.08 14.78 -3.97
N ASN A 108 6.16 14.15 -3.27
CA ASN A 108 6.48 13.17 -2.23
C ASN A 108 6.36 11.74 -2.78
N GLU A 109 6.83 10.80 -2.01
CA GLU A 109 6.69 9.39 -2.35
C GLU A 109 6.31 8.58 -1.13
N LEU A 110 5.50 7.55 -1.37
CA LEU A 110 5.17 6.55 -0.37
C LEU A 110 6.18 5.42 -0.48
N ARG A 111 6.78 5.06 0.64
CA ARG A 111 7.81 4.02 0.70
C ARG A 111 7.37 2.88 1.59
N PHE A 112 7.52 1.66 1.09
CA PHE A 112 7.39 0.46 1.91
C PHE A 112 8.80 -0.07 2.19
N VAL A 113 9.17 -0.06 3.46
CA VAL A 113 10.49 -0.48 3.95
C VAL A 113 10.29 -1.73 4.80
N ASP A 114 11.05 -2.79 4.52
CA ASP A 114 10.87 -4.05 5.23
C ASP A 114 12.16 -4.88 5.19
N GLN A 115 12.88 -4.90 6.29
CA GLN A 115 14.14 -5.63 6.40
C GLN A 115 13.98 -7.12 6.11
N ARG A 116 12.93 -7.75 6.68
CA ARG A 116 12.75 -9.20 6.61
C ARG A 116 12.03 -9.67 5.36
N THR A 117 11.45 -8.77 4.59
CA THR A 117 10.68 -9.08 3.39
C THR A 117 9.49 -10.02 3.64
N PHE A 118 8.95 -10.03 4.85
CA PHE A 118 7.76 -10.81 5.18
C PHE A 118 6.46 -10.09 4.82
N GLY A 119 6.50 -8.78 4.72
CA GLY A 119 5.38 -7.96 4.33
C GLY A 119 5.29 -7.78 2.82
N GLY A 120 4.41 -6.88 2.41
CA GLY A 120 4.21 -6.54 1.00
C GLY A 120 2.83 -5.98 0.75
N TRP A 121 2.54 -5.78 -0.52
CA TRP A 121 1.27 -5.24 -0.99
C TRP A 121 0.60 -6.22 -1.94
N HIS A 122 -0.73 -6.25 -1.91
CA HIS A 122 -1.51 -6.82 -3.01
C HIS A 122 -2.74 -5.96 -3.26
N VAL A 123 -3.31 -6.05 -4.45
CA VAL A 123 -4.46 -5.25 -4.85
C VAL A 123 -5.65 -6.16 -5.05
N ASP A 124 -6.79 -5.76 -4.48
CA ASP A 124 -8.07 -6.43 -4.67
C ASP A 124 -9.08 -5.46 -5.28
N ASP A 125 -9.95 -6.00 -6.13
CA ASP A 125 -11.04 -5.23 -6.70
C ASP A 125 -12.16 -5.01 -5.69
N TYR A 126 -12.85 -3.87 -5.82
CA TYR A 126 -14.12 -3.66 -5.13
C TYR A 126 -15.26 -4.12 -6.02
N VAL A 127 -16.00 -5.10 -5.55
CA VAL A 127 -17.33 -5.42 -6.08
C VAL A 127 -18.37 -4.72 -5.22
N GLU A 128 -18.37 -5.05 -3.93
CA GLU A 128 -18.94 -4.27 -2.85
C GLU A 128 -17.76 -3.90 -1.98
N PRO A 129 -17.35 -2.61 -1.87
CA PRO A 129 -16.03 -2.26 -1.36
C PRO A 129 -15.65 -2.88 -0.02
N GLU A 130 -16.57 -2.79 0.94
CA GLU A 130 -16.30 -3.29 2.29
C GLU A 130 -16.22 -4.81 2.34
N ASP A 131 -17.10 -5.49 1.59
CA ASP A 131 -17.14 -6.95 1.58
C ASP A 131 -15.89 -7.52 0.92
N THR A 132 -15.44 -6.93 -0.17
CA THR A 132 -14.24 -7.39 -0.87
C THR A 132 -13.01 -7.31 0.03
N VAL A 133 -12.84 -6.18 0.71
CA VAL A 133 -11.71 -5.99 1.61
C VAL A 133 -11.80 -6.96 2.80
N ALA A 134 -13.00 -7.14 3.35
CA ALA A 134 -13.21 -8.07 4.46
C ALA A 134 -12.83 -9.50 4.06
N GLN A 135 -13.19 -9.94 2.87
CA GLN A 135 -12.82 -11.26 2.36
C GLN A 135 -11.31 -11.39 2.21
N SER A 136 -10.65 -10.39 1.65
CA SER A 136 -9.20 -10.38 1.50
C SER A 136 -8.52 -10.50 2.87
N LEU A 137 -8.97 -9.72 3.84
CA LEU A 137 -8.41 -9.77 5.19
C LEU A 137 -8.63 -11.14 5.85
N SER A 138 -9.77 -11.77 5.58
CA SER A 138 -10.04 -13.11 6.10
C SER A 138 -9.07 -14.15 5.56
N LEU A 139 -8.68 -14.02 4.29
CA LEU A 139 -7.75 -14.96 3.66
C LEU A 139 -6.32 -14.82 4.18
N ILE A 140 -5.92 -13.64 4.59
CA ILE A 140 -4.55 -13.40 5.09
C ILE A 140 -4.45 -13.52 6.59
N HIS A 141 -5.57 -13.55 7.26
CA HIS A 141 -5.62 -13.68 8.71
C HIS A 141 -5.56 -15.15 9.07
N ILE A 142 -4.47 -15.58 9.44
CA ILE A 142 -4.34 -16.99 9.71
C ILE A 142 -3.67 -17.25 11.05
#